data_5fa1d05ce167cce31c44d4425b4faf9b
#
_entry.id   5fa1d05ce167cce31c44d4425b4faf9b
#
_cell.length_a   1.000
_cell.length_b   1.000
_cell.length_c   1.000
_cell.angle_alpha   90.00
_cell.angle_beta   90.00
_cell.angle_gamma   90.00
#
_symmetry.space_group_name_H-M   'P 1'
#
loop_
_entity.id
_entity.type
_entity.pdbx_description
1 polymer ?
#
loop_
_entity_poly.entity_id
_entity_poly.type
_entity_poly.pdbx_seq_one_letter_code
_entity_poly.pdbx_strand_id
1 'polypeptide(L)'
;ILDTTFRVIPLATNDECLISNIDRLEIVDGKFYIMDHMSQSVYVFNPDGSYAGKIHKHGRGPGEYTNLSFMTVTDRSIIVIDHFVGKQIFYDRLTLQPVLDDYDLFKRLRCTELFAIGDIIYYMNDWSNSAIGKYRLFSNARDGDGYSKYLPFKKDPGVLGINGPQYGIAGNEALMIYSGDDHIYKFSKDSVCVQYRMEFKDPKAKYTSGRPEKVFEDNRGRNAVLGINRIQQSERYIFAEVTFTGEKDYYFLYDKVDDKMSIYEFATDSNFSDKFFFSVKRVIGNEVIYWINANTFAHGYKNISDRTPKTGFEKELYGLLDKLSENDNPVLFVFDIKQEE
;
A
#
# COMPACT_ATOMS: atom_id res chain seq x y z
N ILE A 1 10.08 -15.34 -11.35
CA ILE A 1 10.39 -14.02 -10.76
C ILE A 1 10.39 -14.10 -9.23
N LEU A 2 9.38 -14.66 -8.60
CA LEU A 2 9.46 -15.00 -7.18
C LEU A 2 10.17 -16.33 -7.01
N ASP A 3 10.98 -16.45 -5.95
CA ASP A 3 11.53 -17.74 -5.58
C ASP A 3 10.39 -18.69 -5.18
N THR A 4 10.61 -19.98 -5.35
CA THR A 4 9.70 -21.01 -4.84
C THR A 4 9.85 -21.20 -3.33
N THR A 5 10.93 -20.71 -2.75
CA THR A 5 11.13 -20.62 -1.31
C THR A 5 10.46 -19.36 -0.76
N PHE A 6 9.76 -19.50 0.34
CA PHE A 6 9.11 -18.39 1.02
C PHE A 6 9.19 -18.58 2.53
N ARG A 7 9.12 -17.48 3.24
CA ARG A 7 8.99 -17.49 4.69
C ARG A 7 7.56 -17.20 5.08
N VAL A 8 7.06 -17.94 6.04
CA VAL A 8 5.75 -17.71 6.65
C VAL A 8 5.96 -17.10 8.02
N ILE A 9 5.32 -15.98 8.25
CA ILE A 9 5.40 -15.26 9.52
C ILE A 9 3.99 -15.12 10.08
N PRO A 10 3.53 -16.05 10.92
CA PRO A 10 2.29 -15.91 11.66
C PRO A 10 2.43 -14.77 12.65
N LEU A 11 1.53 -13.82 12.63
CA LEU A 11 1.50 -12.77 13.64
C LEU A 11 0.92 -13.31 14.95
N ALA A 12 1.60 -13.05 16.07
CA ALA A 12 1.14 -13.50 17.38
C ALA A 12 -0.31 -13.07 17.64
N THR A 13 -1.11 -14.01 18.13
CA THR A 13 -2.53 -13.79 18.44
C THR A 13 -2.74 -13.87 19.93
N ASN A 14 -3.19 -12.79 20.55
CA ASN A 14 -3.64 -12.73 21.94
C ASN A 14 -4.57 -11.52 22.12
N ASP A 15 -5.17 -11.37 23.28
CA ASP A 15 -6.15 -10.31 23.58
C ASP A 15 -5.59 -8.88 23.44
N GLU A 16 -4.28 -8.71 23.47
CA GLU A 16 -3.63 -7.41 23.31
C GLU A 16 -3.39 -7.02 21.85
N CYS A 17 -3.33 -7.99 20.93
CA CYS A 17 -2.91 -7.78 19.56
C CYS A 17 -3.83 -8.47 18.52
N LEU A 18 -5.13 -8.40 18.69
CA LEU A 18 -6.07 -8.86 17.68
C LEU A 18 -6.18 -7.84 16.54
N ILE A 19 -5.85 -8.27 15.33
CA ILE A 19 -5.88 -7.48 14.10
C ILE A 19 -7.12 -7.87 13.30
N SER A 20 -7.97 -6.90 13.00
CA SER A 20 -9.14 -7.10 12.14
C SER A 20 -8.76 -7.15 10.66
N ASN A 21 -7.88 -6.23 10.24
CA ASN A 21 -7.36 -6.13 8.88
C ASN A 21 -6.01 -5.43 8.85
N ILE A 22 -5.16 -5.80 7.89
CA ILE A 22 -3.95 -5.04 7.59
C ILE A 22 -4.32 -4.01 6.52
N ASP A 23 -4.66 -2.79 6.96
CA ASP A 23 -4.95 -1.69 6.04
C ASP A 23 -3.66 -1.08 5.48
N ARG A 24 -2.61 -1.09 6.31
CA ARG A 24 -1.27 -0.66 5.91
C ARG A 24 -0.21 -1.44 6.66
N LEU A 25 0.84 -1.82 5.95
CA LEU A 25 2.05 -2.44 6.48
C LEU A 25 3.26 -1.58 6.11
N GLU A 26 4.01 -1.15 7.11
CA GLU A 26 5.35 -0.57 6.95
C GLU A 26 6.37 -1.46 7.66
N ILE A 27 7.58 -1.51 7.10
CA ILE A 27 8.68 -2.29 7.69
C ILE A 27 9.89 -1.39 7.83
N VAL A 28 10.36 -1.24 9.05
CA VAL A 28 11.55 -0.45 9.38
C VAL A 28 12.38 -1.25 10.39
N ASP A 29 13.65 -1.43 10.10
CA ASP A 29 14.58 -2.26 10.89
C ASP A 29 14.06 -3.68 11.16
N GLY A 30 13.40 -4.28 10.15
CA GLY A 30 12.83 -5.61 10.21
C GLY A 30 11.55 -5.73 11.04
N LYS A 31 11.12 -4.70 11.77
CA LYS A 31 9.86 -4.72 12.49
C LYS A 31 8.69 -4.37 11.60
N PHE A 32 7.55 -5.02 11.85
CA PHE A 32 6.30 -4.78 11.16
C PHE A 32 5.46 -3.77 11.93
N TYR A 33 5.05 -2.69 11.26
CA TYR A 33 4.14 -1.66 11.76
C TYR A 33 2.84 -1.77 10.98
N ILE A 34 1.77 -2.18 11.64
CA ILE A 34 0.50 -2.54 11.01
C ILE A 34 -0.57 -1.57 11.48
N MET A 35 -1.14 -0.84 10.55
CA MET A 35 -2.33 -0.05 10.80
C MET A 35 -3.57 -0.91 10.58
N ASP A 36 -4.42 -0.95 11.58
CA ASP A 36 -5.76 -1.53 11.52
C ASP A 36 -6.80 -0.43 11.79
N HIS A 37 -7.50 -0.07 10.73
CA HIS A 37 -8.47 1.01 10.78
C HIS A 37 -9.72 0.64 11.59
N MET A 38 -10.09 -0.64 11.62
CA MET A 38 -11.25 -1.10 12.38
C MET A 38 -11.02 -1.03 13.88
N SER A 39 -9.87 -1.48 14.35
CA SER A 39 -9.49 -1.39 15.77
C SER A 39 -8.92 -0.03 16.16
N GLN A 40 -8.74 0.89 15.19
CA GLN A 40 -8.12 2.20 15.42
C GLN A 40 -6.75 2.08 16.12
N SER A 41 -5.93 1.14 15.65
CA SER A 41 -4.68 0.81 16.29
C SER A 41 -3.52 0.70 15.30
N VAL A 42 -2.32 1.02 15.78
CA VAL A 42 -1.07 0.64 15.11
C VAL A 42 -0.41 -0.44 15.95
N TYR A 43 -0.32 -1.64 15.41
CA TYR A 43 0.37 -2.77 16.04
C TYR A 43 1.81 -2.84 15.59
N VAL A 44 2.69 -3.23 16.50
CA VAL A 44 4.10 -3.44 16.20
C VAL A 44 4.47 -4.89 16.50
N PHE A 45 5.09 -5.55 15.53
CA PHE A 45 5.60 -6.92 15.67
C PHE A 45 7.09 -6.97 15.35
N ASN A 46 7.77 -7.91 15.97
CA ASN A 46 9.14 -8.24 15.67
C ASN A 46 9.25 -9.01 14.34
N PRO A 47 10.47 -9.19 13.79
CA PRO A 47 10.67 -9.91 12.53
C PRO A 47 10.18 -11.37 12.52
N ASP A 48 10.06 -11.99 13.68
CA ASP A 48 9.55 -13.35 13.87
C ASP A 48 8.02 -13.43 14.03
N GLY A 49 7.33 -12.29 13.97
CA GLY A 49 5.88 -12.18 14.18
C GLY A 49 5.46 -12.08 15.65
N SER A 50 6.39 -12.07 16.60
CA SER A 50 6.05 -11.86 18.01
C SER A 50 5.60 -10.42 18.26
N TYR A 51 4.61 -10.26 19.16
CA TYR A 51 4.05 -8.94 19.49
C TYR A 51 5.06 -8.08 20.25
N ALA A 52 5.24 -6.82 19.83
CA ALA A 52 6.17 -5.87 20.41
C ALA A 52 5.46 -4.68 21.09
N GLY A 53 4.23 -4.36 20.71
CA GLY A 53 3.46 -3.28 21.32
C GLY A 53 2.40 -2.72 20.38
N LYS A 54 1.62 -1.74 20.89
CA LYS A 54 0.63 -1.03 20.06
C LYS A 54 0.48 0.43 20.48
N ILE A 55 0.06 1.23 19.53
CA ILE A 55 -0.51 2.55 19.75
C ILE A 55 -2.02 2.41 19.58
N HIS A 56 -2.75 2.64 20.69
CA HIS A 56 -4.19 2.74 20.72
C HIS A 56 -4.55 3.90 21.64
N LYS A 57 -4.62 5.10 21.08
CA LYS A 57 -4.79 6.36 21.81
C LYS A 57 -6.03 7.10 21.29
N HIS A 58 -7.18 6.45 21.40
CA HIS A 58 -8.44 7.03 20.97
C HIS A 58 -8.91 8.13 21.92
N GLY A 59 -9.09 9.36 21.41
CA GLY A 59 -9.48 10.52 22.20
C GLY A 59 -9.22 11.85 21.50
N ARG A 60 -9.33 12.96 22.24
CA ARG A 60 -9.09 14.34 21.74
C ARG A 60 -7.97 15.07 22.46
N GLY A 61 -7.32 14.43 23.41
CA GLY A 61 -6.22 14.99 24.17
C GLY A 61 -4.92 15.04 23.39
N PRO A 62 -3.85 15.55 24.01
CA PRO A 62 -2.51 15.49 23.46
C PRO A 62 -2.09 14.03 23.22
N GLY A 63 -1.51 13.76 22.04
CA GLY A 63 -1.11 12.41 21.67
C GLY A 63 -2.26 11.44 21.41
N GLU A 64 -3.52 11.91 21.31
CA GLU A 64 -4.68 11.09 21.01
C GLU A 64 -5.26 11.45 19.64
N TYR A 65 -5.94 10.49 19.00
CA TYR A 65 -6.64 10.67 17.72
C TYR A 65 -8.10 10.19 17.83
N THR A 66 -9.00 10.81 17.08
CA THR A 66 -10.38 10.38 16.99
C THR A 66 -10.61 9.41 15.84
N ASN A 67 -9.72 9.45 14.85
CA ASN A 67 -9.72 8.58 13.69
C ASN A 67 -8.29 8.35 13.19
N LEU A 68 -7.90 7.08 13.10
CA LEU A 68 -6.63 6.67 12.51
C LEU A 68 -6.79 6.60 10.98
N SER A 69 -6.57 7.73 10.29
CA SER A 69 -6.81 7.82 8.85
C SER A 69 -5.65 7.30 8.03
N PHE A 70 -4.43 7.67 8.40
CA PHE A 70 -3.19 7.29 7.69
C PHE A 70 -2.04 7.10 8.68
N MET A 71 -1.05 6.35 8.23
CA MET A 71 0.18 6.11 8.98
C MET A 71 1.38 6.08 8.03
N THR A 72 2.53 6.54 8.49
CA THR A 72 3.85 6.19 7.92
C THR A 72 4.88 6.07 9.05
N VAL A 73 6.01 5.44 8.74
CA VAL A 73 7.07 5.19 9.71
C VAL A 73 8.39 5.71 9.15
N THR A 74 9.10 6.48 9.98
CA THR A 74 10.48 6.92 9.72
C THR A 74 11.45 6.16 10.61
N ASP A 75 12.73 6.46 10.50
CA ASP A 75 13.74 5.87 11.39
C ASP A 75 13.50 6.20 12.86
N ARG A 76 12.82 7.31 13.18
CA ARG A 76 12.61 7.81 14.54
C ARG A 76 11.18 7.76 15.02
N SER A 77 10.22 7.90 14.12
CA SER A 77 8.85 8.17 14.51
C SER A 77 7.84 7.31 13.74
N ILE A 78 6.76 6.97 14.41
CA ILE A 78 5.52 6.54 13.78
C ILE A 78 4.64 7.78 13.68
N ILE A 79 4.25 8.13 12.46
CA ILE A 79 3.42 9.30 12.17
C ILE A 79 2.00 8.81 11.92
N VAL A 80 1.07 9.32 12.71
CA VAL A 80 -0.37 9.03 12.58
C VAL A 80 -1.10 10.31 12.20
N ILE A 81 -2.04 10.17 11.27
CA ILE A 81 -2.87 11.28 10.81
C ILE A 81 -4.32 11.01 11.18
N ASP A 82 -4.90 11.96 11.90
CA ASP A 82 -6.35 12.10 12.07
C ASP A 82 -6.87 13.17 11.10
N HIS A 83 -7.44 12.70 9.99
CA HIS A 83 -7.92 13.57 8.94
C HIS A 83 -9.19 14.34 9.36
N PHE A 84 -10.00 13.79 10.28
CA PHE A 84 -11.26 14.42 10.71
C PHE A 84 -11.03 15.68 11.55
N VAL A 85 -10.03 15.65 12.41
CA VAL A 85 -9.68 16.83 13.25
C VAL A 85 -8.52 17.62 12.69
N GLY A 86 -7.92 17.15 11.60
CA GLY A 86 -6.78 17.83 10.96
C GLY A 86 -5.52 17.78 11.82
N LYS A 87 -5.22 16.66 12.41
CA LYS A 87 -4.12 16.48 13.35
C LYS A 87 -3.13 15.45 12.85
N GLN A 88 -1.85 15.75 12.99
CA GLN A 88 -0.75 14.84 12.79
C GLN A 88 -0.07 14.61 14.13
N ILE A 89 0.18 13.35 14.47
CA ILE A 89 0.78 12.96 15.74
C ILE A 89 2.03 12.17 15.47
N PHE A 90 3.10 12.55 16.11
CA PHE A 90 4.37 11.84 16.09
C PHE A 90 4.50 11.02 17.36
N TYR A 91 4.68 9.71 17.21
CA TYR A 91 5.04 8.81 18.31
C TYR A 91 6.49 8.40 18.15
N ASP A 92 7.22 8.38 19.25
CA ASP A 92 8.56 7.78 19.26
C ASP A 92 8.47 6.30 18.88
N ARG A 93 9.26 5.87 17.90
CA ARG A 93 9.18 4.52 17.33
C ARG A 93 9.57 3.41 18.30
N LEU A 94 10.44 3.71 19.28
CA LEU A 94 10.91 2.72 20.24
C LEU A 94 10.00 2.61 21.45
N THR A 95 9.55 3.74 21.97
CA THR A 95 8.74 3.80 23.20
C THR A 95 7.24 3.79 22.94
N LEU A 96 6.81 4.05 21.71
CA LEU A 96 5.40 4.18 21.29
C LEU A 96 4.66 5.31 22.05
N GLN A 97 5.41 6.26 22.62
CA GLN A 97 4.83 7.41 23.30
C GLN A 97 4.71 8.61 22.38
N PRO A 98 3.67 9.45 22.54
CA PRO A 98 3.51 10.64 21.73
C PRO A 98 4.63 11.65 22.06
N VAL A 99 5.19 12.26 21.02
CA VAL A 99 6.27 13.23 21.10
C VAL A 99 5.78 14.62 20.70
N LEU A 100 4.97 14.69 19.65
CA LEU A 100 4.53 15.95 19.07
C LEU A 100 3.14 15.79 18.44
N ASP A 101 2.30 16.80 18.66
CA ASP A 101 1.04 17.02 17.95
C ASP A 101 1.17 18.24 17.02
N ASP A 102 0.90 18.08 15.75
CA ASP A 102 0.86 19.16 14.77
C ASP A 102 -0.56 19.32 14.21
N TYR A 103 -1.14 20.49 14.36
CA TYR A 103 -2.48 20.83 13.90
C TYR A 103 -2.50 21.71 12.64
N ASP A 104 -1.38 22.29 12.26
CA ASP A 104 -1.38 23.31 11.21
C ASP A 104 -1.42 22.73 9.81
N LEU A 105 -0.77 21.59 9.61
CA LEU A 105 -0.69 20.98 8.30
C LEU A 105 -2.06 20.64 7.72
N PHE A 106 -2.89 19.93 8.49
CA PHE A 106 -4.11 19.33 7.99
C PHE A 106 -5.32 20.26 7.94
N LYS A 107 -5.29 21.39 8.59
CA LYS A 107 -6.28 22.46 8.33
C LYS A 107 -6.22 22.94 6.88
N ARG A 108 -5.10 22.73 6.22
CA ARG A 108 -4.79 23.28 4.89
C ARG A 108 -4.60 22.21 3.81
N LEU A 109 -4.16 21.01 4.17
CA LEU A 109 -3.83 19.92 3.25
C LEU A 109 -4.82 18.77 3.39
N ARG A 110 -5.40 18.34 2.28
CA ARG A 110 -6.07 17.05 2.18
C ARG A 110 -5.08 16.05 1.60
N CYS A 111 -4.72 15.08 2.42
CA CYS A 111 -3.83 14.00 2.04
C CYS A 111 -4.65 12.76 1.67
N THR A 112 -4.34 12.12 0.56
CA THR A 112 -4.95 10.85 0.15
C THR A 112 -4.04 9.67 0.44
N GLU A 113 -2.74 9.95 0.59
CA GLU A 113 -1.71 8.96 0.91
C GLU A 113 -0.49 9.70 1.45
N LEU A 114 0.35 9.01 2.24
CA LEU A 114 1.63 9.55 2.68
C LEU A 114 2.70 8.46 2.72
N PHE A 115 3.94 8.85 2.57
CA PHE A 115 5.10 7.98 2.73
C PHE A 115 6.29 8.78 3.26
N ALA A 116 7.31 8.07 3.73
CA ALA A 116 8.56 8.68 4.16
C ALA A 116 9.74 8.11 3.39
N ILE A 117 10.72 8.95 3.12
CA ILE A 117 12.06 8.55 2.67
C ILE A 117 13.06 9.16 3.65
N GLY A 118 13.70 8.32 4.46
CA GLY A 118 14.44 8.76 5.63
C GLY A 118 13.53 9.54 6.59
N ASP A 119 13.94 10.74 6.99
CA ASP A 119 13.16 11.60 7.89
C ASP A 119 12.21 12.57 7.16
N ILE A 120 12.14 12.53 5.84
CA ILE A 120 11.26 13.41 5.05
C ILE A 120 9.94 12.70 4.81
N ILE A 121 8.85 13.38 5.15
CA ILE A 121 7.49 12.91 4.96
C ILE A 121 6.92 13.58 3.72
N TYR A 122 6.34 12.76 2.85
CA TYR A 122 5.69 13.18 1.62
C TYR A 122 4.20 12.94 1.72
N TYR A 123 3.41 13.95 1.38
CA TYR A 123 1.96 13.94 1.44
C TYR A 123 1.42 14.01 0.02
N MET A 124 0.75 12.97 -0.40
CA MET A 124 0.10 12.91 -1.70
C MET A 124 -1.29 13.51 -1.63
N ASN A 125 -1.64 14.30 -2.61
CA ASN A 125 -2.95 14.91 -2.75
C ASN A 125 -3.48 14.62 -4.16
N ASP A 126 -4.48 13.78 -4.25
CA ASP A 126 -5.13 13.46 -5.52
C ASP A 126 -6.35 14.36 -5.79
N TRP A 127 -6.63 15.30 -4.88
CA TRP A 127 -7.80 16.17 -4.91
C TRP A 127 -7.39 17.62 -5.18
N SER A 128 -8.03 18.24 -6.17
CA SER A 128 -7.76 19.65 -6.53
C SER A 128 -8.20 20.67 -5.49
N ASN A 129 -9.00 20.30 -4.50
CA ASN A 129 -9.66 21.19 -3.54
C ASN A 129 -8.94 21.31 -2.20
N SER A 130 -7.62 21.22 -2.14
CA SER A 130 -6.91 21.52 -0.89
C SER A 130 -6.70 23.02 -0.70
N ALA A 131 -6.77 23.50 0.54
CA ALA A 131 -6.56 24.91 0.87
C ALA A 131 -5.10 25.39 0.62
N ILE A 132 -4.12 24.46 0.57
CA ILE A 132 -2.71 24.78 0.26
C ILE A 132 -2.47 24.90 -1.25
N GLY A 133 -3.48 24.58 -2.07
CA GLY A 133 -3.40 24.86 -3.48
C GLY A 133 -3.30 23.66 -4.38
N LYS A 134 -2.88 23.93 -5.57
CA LYS A 134 -3.03 23.18 -6.79
C LYS A 134 -1.83 22.26 -7.04
N TYR A 135 -1.39 21.51 -6.02
CA TYR A 135 -0.25 20.60 -6.13
C TYR A 135 -0.60 19.20 -5.66
N ARG A 136 -0.02 18.21 -6.32
CA ARG A 136 -0.27 16.79 -6.06
C ARG A 136 0.62 16.19 -4.97
N LEU A 137 1.78 16.79 -4.71
CA LEU A 137 2.73 16.30 -3.72
C LEU A 137 3.28 17.45 -2.90
N PHE A 138 3.43 17.19 -1.61
CA PHE A 138 4.03 18.09 -0.64
C PHE A 138 5.04 17.32 0.19
N SER A 139 6.06 18.00 0.72
CA SER A 139 6.93 17.42 1.73
C SER A 139 7.15 18.40 2.87
N ASN A 140 7.39 17.86 4.08
CA ASN A 140 7.87 18.68 5.18
C ASN A 140 9.32 19.10 4.88
N ALA A 141 9.60 20.39 4.98
CA ALA A 141 10.98 20.86 4.86
C ALA A 141 11.72 20.53 6.17
N ARG A 142 12.98 20.10 6.05
CA ARG A 142 13.83 19.84 7.23
C ARG A 142 14.13 21.09 8.08
N ASP A 143 14.13 22.26 7.46
CA ASP A 143 14.70 23.48 8.04
C ASP A 143 13.78 24.70 7.93
N GLY A 144 12.48 24.58 8.00
CA GLY A 144 11.64 25.76 7.90
C GLY A 144 10.14 25.57 8.06
N ASP A 145 9.44 26.68 8.24
CA ASP A 145 7.99 26.77 8.40
C ASP A 145 7.20 26.49 7.09
N GLY A 146 7.84 25.97 6.06
CA GLY A 146 7.29 25.79 4.72
C GLY A 146 7.27 24.35 4.26
N TYR A 147 6.27 24.01 3.42
CA TYR A 147 6.20 22.76 2.69
C TYR A 147 6.73 22.95 1.28
N SER A 148 7.62 22.05 0.84
CA SER A 148 7.97 21.96 -0.56
C SER A 148 6.80 21.44 -1.35
N LYS A 149 6.57 21.96 -2.56
CA LYS A 149 5.40 21.70 -3.39
C LYS A 149 5.84 21.20 -4.76
N TYR A 150 5.22 20.09 -5.20
CA TYR A 150 5.58 19.44 -6.45
C TYR A 150 4.33 19.09 -7.26
N LEU A 151 4.49 18.94 -8.57
CA LEU A 151 3.46 18.50 -9.49
C LEU A 151 2.18 19.35 -9.43
N PRO A 152 2.22 20.60 -9.96
CA PRO A 152 1.03 21.44 -10.00
C PRO A 152 -0.08 20.79 -10.81
N PHE A 153 -1.32 20.87 -10.34
CA PHE A 153 -2.49 20.47 -11.12
C PHE A 153 -2.64 21.34 -12.37
N LYS A 154 -2.66 20.73 -13.53
CA LYS A 154 -2.98 21.41 -14.81
C LYS A 154 -4.49 21.48 -15.04
N LYS A 155 -5.22 20.45 -14.59
CA LYS A 155 -6.68 20.33 -14.69
C LYS A 155 -7.14 19.42 -13.55
N ASP A 156 -8.35 19.64 -13.04
CA ASP A 156 -8.95 18.73 -12.07
C ASP A 156 -9.18 17.36 -12.74
N PRO A 157 -8.52 16.29 -12.29
CA PRO A 157 -8.67 14.97 -12.89
C PRO A 157 -10.00 14.30 -12.52
N GLY A 158 -10.79 14.90 -11.61
CA GLY A 158 -11.87 14.20 -10.93
C GLY A 158 -11.31 13.23 -9.89
N VAL A 159 -12.13 12.82 -8.94
CA VAL A 159 -11.73 11.86 -7.90
C VAL A 159 -12.06 10.46 -8.38
N LEU A 160 -11.05 9.67 -8.71
CA LEU A 160 -11.17 8.23 -8.77
C LEU A 160 -10.54 7.67 -7.49
N GLY A 161 -11.29 6.85 -6.77
CA GLY A 161 -10.72 6.08 -5.68
C GLY A 161 -9.70 5.08 -6.24
N ILE A 162 -8.44 5.26 -5.94
CA ILE A 162 -7.42 4.22 -6.13
C ILE A 162 -7.42 3.34 -4.89
N ASN A 163 -7.57 2.04 -5.07
CA ASN A 163 -7.61 1.06 -3.99
C ASN A 163 -6.23 0.38 -3.85
N GLY A 164 -5.24 1.10 -3.35
CA GLY A 164 -3.94 0.47 -3.10
C GLY A 164 -2.80 1.47 -2.97
N PRO A 165 -1.58 1.01 -2.72
CA PRO A 165 -0.44 1.90 -2.57
C PRO A 165 -0.17 2.63 -3.88
N GLN A 166 -0.22 3.96 -3.81
CA GLN A 166 0.04 4.87 -4.94
C GLN A 166 1.53 5.15 -5.11
N TYR A 167 2.37 4.51 -4.34
CA TYR A 167 3.81 4.65 -4.39
C TYR A 167 4.52 3.32 -4.12
N GLY A 168 5.74 3.21 -4.62
CA GLY A 168 6.70 2.16 -4.29
C GLY A 168 8.06 2.79 -4.02
N ILE A 169 8.73 2.36 -2.96
CA ILE A 169 10.04 2.88 -2.55
C ILE A 169 11.12 1.84 -2.84
N ALA A 170 12.23 2.29 -3.43
CA ALA A 170 13.46 1.53 -3.55
C ALA A 170 14.64 2.44 -3.19
N GLY A 171 15.37 2.10 -2.13
CA GLY A 171 16.42 2.96 -1.60
C GLY A 171 15.89 4.37 -1.25
N ASN A 172 16.51 5.39 -1.82
CA ASN A 172 16.14 6.79 -1.60
C ASN A 172 15.23 7.36 -2.70
N GLU A 173 14.56 6.52 -3.46
CA GLU A 173 13.70 6.92 -4.56
C GLU A 173 12.30 6.34 -4.38
N ALA A 174 11.29 7.11 -4.76
CA ALA A 174 9.91 6.63 -4.86
C ALA A 174 9.42 6.74 -6.30
N LEU A 175 8.68 5.72 -6.75
CA LEU A 175 7.78 5.84 -7.89
C LEU A 175 6.38 6.13 -7.39
N MET A 176 5.67 7.01 -8.08
CA MET A 176 4.34 7.46 -7.69
C MET A 176 3.41 7.45 -8.89
N ILE A 177 2.16 7.18 -8.62
CA ILE A 177 1.05 7.24 -9.59
C ILE A 177 -0.07 8.11 -9.03
N TYR A 178 -0.92 8.60 -9.92
CA TYR A 178 -2.13 9.33 -9.57
C TYR A 178 -3.32 8.82 -10.35
N SER A 179 -4.51 8.93 -9.75
CA SER A 179 -5.77 8.51 -10.38
C SER A 179 -5.94 9.10 -11.77
N GLY A 180 -6.23 8.24 -12.74
CA GLY A 180 -6.50 8.66 -14.12
C GLY A 180 -5.30 9.18 -14.91
N ASP A 181 -4.10 9.11 -14.35
CA ASP A 181 -2.86 9.46 -15.03
C ASP A 181 -2.20 8.22 -15.66
N ASP A 182 -1.51 8.38 -16.77
CA ASP A 182 -0.71 7.34 -17.44
C ASP A 182 0.79 7.50 -17.17
N HIS A 183 1.14 8.49 -16.37
CA HIS A 183 2.52 8.74 -16.00
C HIS A 183 2.87 8.09 -14.67
N ILE A 184 4.06 7.51 -14.62
CA ILE A 184 4.72 7.09 -13.40
C ILE A 184 5.79 8.13 -13.10
N TYR A 185 5.63 8.80 -11.99
CA TYR A 185 6.53 9.85 -11.54
C TYR A 185 7.60 9.25 -10.65
N LYS A 186 8.84 9.64 -10.90
CA LYS A 186 9.96 9.36 -10.00
C LYS A 186 10.19 10.56 -9.10
N PHE A 187 10.29 10.27 -7.83
CA PHE A 187 10.71 11.22 -6.81
C PHE A 187 12.05 10.77 -6.21
N SER A 188 13.02 11.66 -6.18
CA SER A 188 14.30 11.45 -5.51
C SER A 188 14.73 12.73 -4.83
N LYS A 189 14.96 12.68 -3.52
CA LYS A 189 15.34 13.81 -2.70
C LYS A 189 14.42 15.04 -2.92
N ASP A 190 14.82 16.00 -3.75
CA ASP A 190 14.06 17.25 -3.97
C ASP A 190 13.56 17.38 -5.43
N SER A 191 13.67 16.33 -6.22
CA SER A 191 13.29 16.35 -7.63
C SER A 191 12.16 15.40 -7.93
N VAL A 192 11.25 15.85 -8.79
CA VAL A 192 10.17 15.04 -9.33
C VAL A 192 10.19 15.13 -10.85
N CYS A 193 10.20 13.99 -11.52
CA CYS A 193 10.11 13.92 -12.98
C CYS A 193 9.17 12.80 -13.42
N VAL A 194 8.70 12.87 -14.66
CA VAL A 194 8.06 11.74 -15.32
C VAL A 194 9.16 10.74 -15.67
N GLN A 195 9.10 9.56 -15.08
CA GLN A 195 10.07 8.49 -15.33
C GLN A 195 9.60 7.56 -16.43
N TYR A 196 8.32 7.17 -16.38
CA TYR A 196 7.72 6.31 -17.38
C TYR A 196 6.34 6.85 -17.78
N ARG A 197 5.95 6.52 -18.99
CA ARG A 197 4.60 6.72 -19.48
C ARG A 197 4.07 5.39 -20.00
N MET A 198 2.93 4.97 -19.48
CA MET A 198 2.26 3.78 -19.99
C MET A 198 1.38 4.12 -21.18
N GLU A 199 1.65 3.47 -22.30
CA GLU A 199 0.83 3.58 -23.50
C GLU A 199 -0.05 2.33 -23.62
N PHE A 200 -1.35 2.54 -23.71
CA PHE A 200 -2.34 1.48 -23.82
C PHE A 200 -2.90 1.43 -25.24
N LYS A 201 -3.09 0.23 -25.76
CA LYS A 201 -3.82 0.04 -27.03
C LYS A 201 -5.32 0.27 -26.86
N ASP A 202 -5.85 -0.05 -25.68
CA ASP A 202 -7.24 0.18 -25.33
C ASP A 202 -7.53 1.66 -25.05
N PRO A 203 -8.76 2.11 -25.34
CA PRO A 203 -9.11 3.52 -25.12
C PRO A 203 -9.10 3.84 -23.63
N LYS A 204 -8.65 5.05 -23.29
CA LYS A 204 -8.79 5.56 -21.93
C LYS A 204 -10.27 5.76 -21.58
N ALA A 205 -10.60 5.49 -20.31
CA ALA A 205 -11.92 5.74 -19.77
C ALA A 205 -12.27 7.23 -19.86
N LYS A 206 -13.51 7.52 -20.19
CA LYS A 206 -14.03 8.89 -20.19
C LYS A 206 -14.41 9.29 -18.78
N TYR A 207 -13.84 10.38 -18.32
CA TYR A 207 -14.16 10.99 -17.05
C TYR A 207 -15.03 12.22 -17.29
N THR A 208 -16.35 12.07 -17.16
CA THR A 208 -17.29 13.18 -17.38
C THR A 208 -17.70 13.86 -16.07
N SER A 209 -17.48 13.20 -14.95
CA SER A 209 -17.68 13.76 -13.60
C SER A 209 -16.75 13.10 -12.61
N GLY A 210 -16.47 13.79 -11.49
CA GLY A 210 -15.67 13.25 -10.38
C GLY A 210 -16.37 12.17 -9.52
N ARG A 211 -17.42 11.53 -10.04
CA ARG A 211 -18.14 10.45 -9.35
C ARG A 211 -17.70 9.10 -9.93
N PRO A 212 -17.12 8.20 -9.14
CA PRO A 212 -16.66 6.89 -9.61
C PRO A 212 -17.75 6.09 -10.33
N GLU A 213 -18.98 6.07 -9.80
CA GLU A 213 -20.09 5.33 -10.37
C GLU A 213 -20.38 5.76 -11.80
N LYS A 214 -20.30 7.07 -12.06
CA LYS A 214 -20.54 7.62 -13.38
C LYS A 214 -19.45 7.28 -14.39
N VAL A 215 -18.23 7.10 -13.95
CA VAL A 215 -17.14 6.66 -14.82
C VAL A 215 -17.43 5.25 -15.35
N PHE A 216 -17.91 4.35 -14.51
CA PHE A 216 -18.30 3.00 -14.95
C PHE A 216 -19.55 3.03 -15.85
N GLU A 217 -20.53 3.89 -15.57
CA GLU A 217 -21.72 4.06 -16.40
C GLU A 217 -21.36 4.59 -17.80
N ASP A 218 -20.57 5.66 -17.89
CA ASP A 218 -20.16 6.31 -19.12
C ASP A 218 -19.28 5.42 -20.02
N ASN A 219 -18.65 4.40 -19.43
CA ASN A 219 -17.79 3.44 -20.12
C ASN A 219 -18.39 2.03 -20.20
N ARG A 220 -19.67 1.87 -19.85
CA ARG A 220 -20.35 0.57 -19.86
C ARG A 220 -20.25 -0.06 -21.26
N GLY A 221 -19.89 -1.35 -21.30
CA GLY A 221 -19.71 -2.11 -22.54
C GLY A 221 -18.42 -1.77 -23.32
N ARG A 222 -17.52 -1.01 -22.71
CA ARG A 222 -16.17 -0.75 -23.23
C ARG A 222 -15.14 -1.35 -22.29
N ASN A 223 -14.10 -1.94 -22.86
CA ASN A 223 -12.90 -2.28 -22.08
C ASN A 223 -11.96 -1.08 -22.11
N ALA A 224 -12.25 -0.08 -21.26
CA ALA A 224 -11.48 1.17 -21.24
C ALA A 224 -10.55 1.21 -20.04
N VAL A 225 -9.34 1.72 -20.23
CA VAL A 225 -8.33 1.85 -19.18
C VAL A 225 -8.72 2.94 -18.20
N LEU A 226 -8.88 2.58 -16.94
CA LEU A 226 -9.10 3.52 -15.84
C LEU A 226 -7.79 4.16 -15.38
N GLY A 227 -6.70 3.42 -15.42
CA GLY A 227 -5.36 3.89 -15.05
C GLY A 227 -4.59 2.86 -14.24
N ILE A 228 -3.42 3.28 -13.82
CA ILE A 228 -2.58 2.50 -12.90
C ILE A 228 -3.17 2.62 -11.51
N ASN A 229 -3.47 1.48 -10.87
CA ASN A 229 -4.16 1.44 -9.59
C ASN A 229 -3.20 1.25 -8.40
N ARG A 230 -2.16 0.46 -8.59
CA ARG A 230 -1.13 0.18 -7.58
C ARG A 230 0.23 0.21 -8.22
N ILE A 231 1.22 0.62 -7.44
CA ILE A 231 2.61 0.51 -7.83
C ILE A 231 3.46 0.12 -6.63
N GLN A 232 4.36 -0.82 -6.86
CA GLN A 232 5.43 -1.19 -5.95
C GLN A 232 6.72 -1.32 -6.74
N GLN A 233 7.87 -1.17 -6.09
CA GLN A 233 9.15 -1.40 -6.75
C GLN A 233 10.19 -2.01 -5.83
N SER A 234 11.10 -2.74 -6.43
CA SER A 234 12.43 -3.06 -5.91
C SER A 234 13.49 -2.26 -6.68
N GLU A 235 14.75 -2.50 -6.40
CA GLU A 235 15.83 -1.91 -7.22
C GLU A 235 15.76 -2.35 -8.69
N ARG A 236 15.40 -3.62 -8.95
CA ARG A 236 15.34 -4.18 -10.30
C ARG A 236 13.93 -4.09 -10.92
N TYR A 237 12.88 -4.33 -10.17
CA TYR A 237 11.54 -4.53 -10.73
C TYR A 237 10.55 -3.43 -10.35
N ILE A 238 9.60 -3.17 -11.25
CA ILE A 238 8.38 -2.41 -10.97
C ILE A 238 7.21 -3.35 -11.12
N PHE A 239 6.36 -3.38 -10.10
CA PHE A 239 5.09 -4.10 -10.07
C PHE A 239 3.98 -3.06 -10.17
N ALA A 240 3.11 -3.19 -11.15
CA ALA A 240 1.97 -2.28 -11.29
C ALA A 240 0.70 -3.05 -11.61
N GLU A 241 -0.43 -2.54 -11.12
CA GLU A 241 -1.77 -3.02 -11.42
C GLU A 241 -2.47 -1.97 -12.28
N VAL A 242 -3.10 -2.40 -13.35
CA VAL A 242 -3.90 -1.52 -14.22
C VAL A 242 -5.33 -1.98 -14.24
N THR A 243 -6.22 -1.07 -13.89
CA THR A 243 -7.67 -1.32 -13.82
C THR A 243 -8.35 -0.87 -15.10
N PHE A 244 -9.27 -1.69 -15.53
CA PHE A 244 -10.13 -1.46 -16.69
C PHE A 244 -11.59 -1.33 -16.27
N THR A 245 -12.43 -0.76 -17.13
CA THR A 245 -13.90 -0.72 -16.91
C THR A 245 -14.59 -2.04 -17.21
N GLY A 246 -13.85 -3.01 -17.76
CA GLY A 246 -14.29 -4.38 -17.99
C GLY A 246 -14.11 -5.27 -16.74
N GLU A 247 -14.20 -6.58 -16.94
CA GLU A 247 -14.10 -7.58 -15.87
C GLU A 247 -12.67 -8.03 -15.58
N LYS A 248 -11.66 -7.48 -16.28
CA LYS A 248 -10.28 -7.95 -16.22
C LYS A 248 -9.34 -6.87 -15.71
N ASP A 249 -8.58 -7.22 -14.71
CA ASP A 249 -7.44 -6.46 -14.24
C ASP A 249 -6.14 -7.12 -14.72
N TYR A 250 -5.12 -6.30 -14.96
CA TYR A 250 -3.82 -6.76 -15.43
C TYR A 250 -2.73 -6.33 -14.48
N TYR A 251 -1.79 -7.24 -14.25
CA TYR A 251 -0.56 -6.99 -13.52
C TYR A 251 0.59 -6.85 -14.49
N PHE A 252 1.38 -5.82 -14.28
CA PHE A 252 2.57 -5.53 -15.05
C PHE A 252 3.79 -5.72 -14.18
N LEU A 253 4.75 -6.41 -14.71
CA LEU A 253 6.07 -6.50 -14.17
C LEU A 253 7.05 -5.94 -15.19
N TYR A 254 7.75 -4.90 -14.80
CA TYR A 254 8.81 -4.32 -15.62
C TYR A 254 10.17 -4.55 -14.97
N ASP A 255 11.07 -5.19 -15.71
CA ASP A 255 12.46 -5.36 -15.36
C ASP A 255 13.25 -4.14 -15.85
N LYS A 256 13.75 -3.34 -14.90
CA LYS A 256 14.50 -2.10 -15.17
C LYS A 256 15.88 -2.35 -15.74
N VAL A 257 16.44 -3.55 -15.55
CA VAL A 257 17.78 -3.92 -16.05
C VAL A 257 17.69 -4.41 -17.49
N ASP A 258 16.73 -5.30 -17.75
CA ASP A 258 16.59 -5.92 -19.08
C ASP A 258 15.65 -5.12 -20.01
N ASP A 259 15.09 -4.01 -19.52
CA ASP A 259 14.11 -3.18 -20.25
C ASP A 259 12.96 -4.02 -20.82
N LYS A 260 12.43 -4.95 -20.01
CA LYS A 260 11.43 -5.93 -20.43
C LYS A 260 10.18 -5.86 -19.57
N MET A 261 9.03 -5.79 -20.22
CA MET A 261 7.74 -5.83 -19.55
C MET A 261 7.05 -7.17 -19.78
N SER A 262 6.54 -7.76 -18.70
CA SER A 262 5.67 -8.92 -18.70
C SER A 262 4.28 -8.53 -18.20
N ILE A 263 3.25 -9.07 -18.83
CA ILE A 263 1.84 -8.77 -18.53
C ILE A 263 1.16 -10.06 -18.10
N TYR A 264 0.45 -10.00 -16.99
CA TYR A 264 -0.30 -11.11 -16.43
C TYR A 264 -1.77 -10.72 -16.29
N GLU A 265 -2.64 -11.50 -16.89
CA GLU A 265 -4.08 -11.35 -16.72
C GLU A 265 -4.51 -12.01 -15.41
N PHE A 266 -5.42 -11.37 -14.67
CA PHE A 266 -6.04 -11.97 -13.51
C PHE A 266 -6.96 -13.11 -13.95
N ALA A 267 -6.57 -14.35 -13.66
CA ALA A 267 -7.38 -15.51 -13.98
C ALA A 267 -8.38 -15.80 -12.84
N THR A 268 -9.66 -15.64 -13.11
CA THR A 268 -10.74 -15.93 -12.15
C THR A 268 -10.87 -17.42 -11.81
N ASP A 269 -10.35 -18.29 -12.69
CA ASP A 269 -10.44 -19.75 -12.57
C ASP A 269 -9.15 -20.42 -12.05
N SER A 270 -8.27 -19.65 -11.45
CA SER A 270 -6.98 -20.11 -10.94
C SER A 270 -7.12 -21.02 -9.72
N ASN A 271 -6.09 -21.82 -9.46
CA ASN A 271 -5.97 -22.66 -8.28
C ASN A 271 -6.08 -21.86 -6.98
N PHE A 272 -6.37 -22.55 -5.86
CA PHE A 272 -6.50 -21.88 -4.56
C PHE A 272 -5.32 -20.97 -4.21
N SER A 273 -4.10 -21.45 -4.42
CA SER A 273 -2.87 -20.67 -4.19
C SER A 273 -2.82 -19.38 -5.00
N ASP A 274 -3.24 -19.44 -6.25
CA ASP A 274 -3.21 -18.30 -7.16
C ASP A 274 -4.17 -17.19 -6.72
N LYS A 275 -5.30 -17.53 -6.11
CA LYS A 275 -6.29 -16.55 -5.63
C LYS A 275 -5.79 -15.64 -4.51
N PHE A 276 -4.78 -16.07 -3.75
CA PHE A 276 -4.29 -15.30 -2.60
C PHE A 276 -3.05 -14.47 -2.88
N PHE A 277 -2.27 -14.81 -3.91
CA PHE A 277 -0.97 -14.18 -4.19
C PHE A 277 -0.96 -13.32 -5.45
N PHE A 278 -2.11 -12.80 -5.84
CA PHE A 278 -2.26 -12.05 -7.07
C PHE A 278 -1.68 -10.66 -7.06
N SER A 279 -2.00 -9.91 -6.02
CA SER A 279 -1.67 -8.50 -5.94
C SER A 279 -0.51 -8.32 -4.99
N VAL A 280 0.61 -7.86 -5.52
CA VAL A 280 1.76 -7.49 -4.69
C VAL A 280 1.34 -6.44 -3.68
N LYS A 281 1.33 -6.81 -2.40
CA LYS A 281 0.88 -5.92 -1.33
C LYS A 281 1.98 -4.95 -0.92
N ARG A 282 3.21 -5.44 -0.75
CA ARG A 282 4.37 -4.63 -0.40
C ARG A 282 5.63 -5.20 -1.00
N VAL A 283 6.53 -4.33 -1.45
CA VAL A 283 7.90 -4.69 -1.84
C VAL A 283 8.87 -3.91 -0.96
N ILE A 284 9.84 -4.58 -0.36
CA ILE A 284 10.88 -3.98 0.45
C ILE A 284 12.21 -4.63 0.10
N GLY A 285 13.16 -3.81 -0.36
CA GLY A 285 14.40 -4.32 -0.86
C GLY A 285 14.17 -5.34 -1.97
N ASN A 286 14.55 -6.59 -1.73
CA ASN A 286 14.40 -7.69 -2.68
C ASN A 286 13.32 -8.71 -2.27
N GLU A 287 12.41 -8.32 -1.37
CA GLU A 287 11.34 -9.17 -0.85
C GLU A 287 9.98 -8.65 -1.28
N VAL A 288 9.11 -9.57 -1.67
CA VAL A 288 7.68 -9.31 -1.93
C VAL A 288 6.88 -9.89 -0.77
N ILE A 289 6.04 -9.07 -0.17
CA ILE A 289 5.26 -9.44 1.00
C ILE A 289 3.78 -9.45 0.65
N TYR A 290 3.16 -10.56 0.96
CA TYR A 290 1.73 -10.76 0.92
C TYR A 290 1.21 -10.98 2.33
N TRP A 291 -0.05 -10.69 2.56
CA TRP A 291 -0.74 -11.09 3.78
C TRP A 291 -2.15 -11.56 3.49
N ILE A 292 -2.58 -12.49 4.31
CA ILE A 292 -3.90 -13.08 4.19
C ILE A 292 -4.52 -13.15 5.57
N ASN A 293 -5.76 -12.72 5.69
CA ASN A 293 -6.51 -12.84 6.93
C ASN A 293 -6.81 -14.31 7.20
N ALA A 294 -6.58 -14.76 8.42
CA ALA A 294 -6.71 -16.17 8.79
C ALA A 294 -8.10 -16.74 8.52
N ASN A 295 -9.17 -15.97 8.80
CA ASN A 295 -10.54 -16.39 8.51
C ASN A 295 -10.79 -16.61 7.01
N THR A 296 -10.34 -15.70 6.15
CA THR A 296 -10.47 -15.81 4.70
C THR A 296 -9.72 -17.03 4.18
N PHE A 297 -8.54 -17.24 4.73
CA PHE A 297 -7.67 -18.34 4.33
C PHE A 297 -8.24 -19.69 4.78
N ALA A 298 -8.64 -19.82 6.04
CA ALA A 298 -9.26 -21.01 6.57
C ALA A 298 -10.58 -21.34 5.85
N HIS A 299 -11.42 -20.35 5.56
CA HIS A 299 -12.65 -20.54 4.81
C HIS A 299 -12.40 -21.01 3.38
N GLY A 300 -11.46 -20.38 2.67
CA GLY A 300 -11.06 -20.81 1.33
C GLY A 300 -10.55 -22.24 1.30
N TYR A 301 -9.73 -22.62 2.28
CA TYR A 301 -9.18 -23.96 2.39
C TYR A 301 -10.24 -25.04 2.67
N LYS A 302 -11.24 -24.74 3.51
CA LYS A 302 -12.36 -25.66 3.78
C LYS A 302 -13.16 -26.02 2.54
N ASN A 303 -13.19 -25.14 1.55
CA ASN A 303 -13.93 -25.31 0.30
C ASN A 303 -13.14 -26.07 -0.79
N ILE A 304 -11.88 -26.43 -0.54
CA ILE A 304 -11.09 -27.23 -1.48
C ILE A 304 -11.53 -28.69 -1.38
N SER A 305 -12.04 -29.22 -2.49
CA SER A 305 -12.50 -30.62 -2.57
C SER A 305 -11.34 -31.62 -2.59
N ASP A 306 -10.24 -31.29 -3.27
CA ASP A 306 -9.02 -32.10 -3.34
C ASP A 306 -7.87 -31.34 -2.66
N ARG A 307 -7.47 -31.79 -1.48
CA ARG A 307 -6.36 -31.22 -0.68
C ARG A 307 -5.05 -31.94 -0.88
N THR A 308 -4.90 -32.68 -1.95
CA THR A 308 -3.64 -33.37 -2.30
C THR A 308 -2.68 -32.31 -2.86
N PRO A 309 -1.57 -31.96 -2.15
CA PRO A 309 -0.64 -30.97 -2.63
C PRO A 309 0.05 -31.44 -3.91
N LYS A 310 0.05 -30.59 -4.93
CA LYS A 310 0.67 -30.85 -6.24
C LYS A 310 2.09 -30.28 -6.33
N THR A 311 2.42 -29.35 -5.44
CA THR A 311 3.72 -28.66 -5.38
C THR A 311 4.27 -28.65 -3.95
N GLY A 312 5.57 -28.39 -3.82
CA GLY A 312 6.20 -28.18 -2.50
C GLY A 312 5.58 -26.98 -1.76
N PHE A 313 5.27 -25.92 -2.51
CA PHE A 313 4.59 -24.75 -2.01
C PHE A 313 3.21 -25.08 -1.41
N GLU A 314 2.36 -25.83 -2.14
CA GLU A 314 1.05 -26.23 -1.63
C GLU A 314 1.14 -27.11 -0.40
N LYS A 315 2.17 -27.97 -0.31
CA LYS A 315 2.39 -28.82 0.86
C LYS A 315 2.67 -28.00 2.12
N GLU A 316 3.51 -26.97 2.02
CA GLU A 316 3.81 -26.09 3.14
C GLU A 316 2.59 -25.23 3.51
N LEU A 317 1.90 -24.71 2.49
CA LEU A 317 0.71 -23.92 2.65
C LEU A 317 -0.41 -24.70 3.34
N TYR A 318 -0.68 -25.92 2.91
CA TYR A 318 -1.71 -26.77 3.54
C TYR A 318 -1.31 -27.17 4.96
N GLY A 319 -0.03 -27.47 5.20
CA GLY A 319 0.46 -27.77 6.54
C GLY A 319 0.35 -26.58 7.51
N LEU A 320 0.39 -25.35 7.02
CA LEU A 320 0.09 -24.15 7.79
C LEU A 320 -1.42 -24.06 8.08
N LEU A 321 -2.24 -24.23 7.05
CA LEU A 321 -3.69 -24.11 7.14
C LEU A 321 -4.34 -25.11 8.09
N ASP A 322 -3.78 -26.30 8.20
CA ASP A 322 -4.23 -27.32 9.18
C ASP A 322 -4.03 -26.87 10.63
N LYS A 323 -3.15 -25.89 10.89
CA LYS A 323 -2.83 -25.37 12.23
C LYS A 323 -3.48 -24.01 12.50
N LEU A 324 -3.94 -23.32 11.48
CA LEU A 324 -4.45 -21.96 11.57
C LEU A 324 -5.90 -21.96 12.05
N SER A 325 -6.20 -21.16 13.07
CA SER A 325 -7.56 -20.88 13.52
C SER A 325 -8.15 -19.69 12.73
N GLU A 326 -9.46 -19.70 12.53
CA GLU A 326 -10.18 -18.57 11.91
C GLU A 326 -10.06 -17.27 12.72
N ASN A 327 -9.75 -17.38 14.00
CA ASN A 327 -9.59 -16.26 14.93
C ASN A 327 -8.13 -15.81 15.06
N ASP A 328 -7.20 -16.44 14.34
CA ASP A 328 -5.81 -16.00 14.36
C ASP A 328 -5.62 -14.69 13.59
N ASN A 329 -4.57 -13.99 13.93
CA ASN A 329 -4.13 -12.82 13.21
C ASN A 329 -3.73 -13.17 11.76
N PRO A 330 -3.66 -12.19 10.87
CA PRO A 330 -3.18 -12.39 9.51
C PRO A 330 -1.80 -13.03 9.48
N VAL A 331 -1.56 -13.81 8.44
CA VAL A 331 -0.27 -14.45 8.16
C VAL A 331 0.45 -13.67 7.07
N LEU A 332 1.71 -13.36 7.31
CA LEU A 332 2.57 -12.76 6.29
C LEU A 332 3.33 -13.85 5.54
N PHE A 333 3.40 -13.70 4.23
CA PHE A 333 4.19 -14.52 3.31
C PHE A 333 5.24 -13.62 2.67
N VAL A 334 6.50 -13.99 2.82
CA VAL A 334 7.63 -13.23 2.30
C VAL A 334 8.35 -14.08 1.26
N PHE A 335 8.37 -13.59 0.04
CA PHE A 335 9.03 -14.23 -1.11
C PHE A 335 10.23 -13.40 -1.52
N ASP A 336 11.34 -14.05 -1.78
CA ASP A 336 12.49 -13.39 -2.41
C ASP A 336 12.24 -13.19 -3.91
N ILE A 337 12.63 -12.03 -4.42
CA ILE A 337 12.66 -11.78 -5.86
C ILE A 337 13.92 -12.45 -6.40
N LYS A 338 13.74 -13.37 -7.36
CA LYS A 338 14.88 -14.05 -8.01
C LYS A 338 15.80 -13.03 -8.63
N GLN A 339 17.05 -13.09 -8.26
CA GLN A 339 18.14 -12.48 -8.99
C GLN A 339 18.52 -13.50 -10.07
N GLU A 340 18.17 -13.23 -11.32
CA GLU A 340 18.76 -14.00 -12.42
C GLU A 340 20.23 -13.61 -12.50
N GLU A 341 21.10 -14.62 -12.42
CA GLU A 341 22.55 -14.50 -12.57
C GLU A 341 22.95 -14.08 -13.99
#